data_41eff28e87a0e0f78f428e329c709a0f
#
_entry.id   41eff28e87a0e0f78f428e329c709a0f
#
_cell.length_a   1.000
_cell.length_b   1.000
_cell.length_c   1.000
_cell.angle_alpha   90.00
_cell.angle_beta   90.00
_cell.angle_gamma   90.00
#
_symmetry.space_group_name_H-M   'P 1'
#
loop_
_entity.id
_entity.type
_entity.pdbx_description
1 polymer ?
#
loop_
_entity_poly.entity_id
_entity_poly.type
_entity_poly.pdbx_seq_one_letter_code
_entity_poly.pdbx_strand_id
1 'polypeptide(L)'
;MKVLVIYCKEFSYNPASKTLPDVEEVTSGKKYTDCIVAFIQVKTEDEEKEVSSREKKLVNHLKWTARKNNTNNIVLHSFAHLSESKATVDYTNTLFDLAEKRLINGGYITEQTPFGYFLDLNINAPGFSLARIWASL
;
A
#
# COMPACT_ATOMS: atom_id res chain seq x y z
N MET A 1 6.90 -2.64 -10.62
CA MET A 1 6.11 -2.10 -9.50
C MET A 1 6.94 -1.08 -8.75
N LYS A 2 6.36 0.06 -8.47
CA LYS A 2 7.03 1.14 -7.70
C LYS A 2 6.40 1.21 -6.33
N VAL A 3 7.22 1.28 -5.30
CA VAL A 3 6.75 1.29 -3.92
C VAL A 3 7.50 2.36 -3.14
N LEU A 4 6.76 3.29 -2.53
CA LEU A 4 7.31 4.24 -1.56
C LEU A 4 6.72 3.89 -0.20
N VAL A 5 7.55 3.41 0.71
CA VAL A 5 7.15 3.12 2.08
C VAL A 5 7.49 4.30 2.97
N ILE A 6 6.49 4.79 3.69
CA ILE A 6 6.69 5.85 4.70
C ILE A 6 6.30 5.29 6.07
N TYR A 7 7.22 5.32 7.01
CA TYR A 7 6.89 5.05 8.40
C TYR A 7 6.19 6.28 8.99
N CYS A 8 5.02 6.05 9.59
CA CYS A 8 4.20 7.10 10.16
C CYS A 8 3.99 6.85 11.66
N LYS A 9 4.26 7.86 12.48
CA LYS A 9 3.77 7.88 13.87
C LYS A 9 2.26 7.87 13.87
N GLU A 10 1.66 8.57 12.91
CA GLU A 10 0.23 8.64 12.69
C GLU A 10 -0.06 8.80 11.20
N PHE A 11 -1.02 8.07 10.71
CA PHE A 11 -1.54 8.18 9.36
C PHE A 11 -3.06 8.10 9.41
N SER A 12 -3.73 9.04 8.74
CA SER A 12 -5.18 8.99 8.61
C SER A 12 -5.62 9.41 7.22
N TYR A 13 -6.81 8.98 6.84
CA TYR A 13 -7.42 9.39 5.59
C TYR A 13 -8.91 9.64 5.76
N ASN A 14 -9.44 10.46 4.86
CA ASN A 14 -10.89 10.59 4.66
C ASN A 14 -11.19 10.44 3.17
N PRO A 15 -12.22 9.66 2.78
CA PRO A 15 -12.63 9.56 1.38
C PRO A 15 -13.09 10.92 0.86
N ALA A 16 -12.54 11.35 -0.28
CA ALA A 16 -12.91 12.62 -0.90
C ALA A 16 -13.84 12.41 -2.10
N SER A 17 -13.40 11.64 -3.10
CA SER A 17 -14.20 11.36 -4.29
C SER A 17 -13.83 10.02 -4.90
N LYS A 18 -14.80 9.40 -5.59
CA LYS A 18 -14.55 8.15 -6.31
C LYS A 18 -13.73 8.41 -7.58
N THR A 19 -12.78 7.53 -7.86
CA THR A 19 -12.06 7.49 -9.13
C THR A 19 -12.58 6.38 -10.04
N LEU A 20 -13.33 5.43 -9.47
CA LEU A 20 -13.97 4.32 -10.19
C LEU A 20 -15.46 4.29 -9.82
N PRO A 21 -16.38 4.12 -10.82
CA PRO A 21 -17.81 4.23 -10.55
C PRO A 21 -18.40 3.06 -9.75
N ASP A 22 -17.81 1.87 -9.86
CA ASP A 22 -18.39 0.63 -9.33
C ASP A 22 -17.81 0.19 -7.98
N VAL A 23 -17.16 1.09 -7.26
CA VAL A 23 -16.64 0.77 -5.93
C VAL A 23 -17.70 0.99 -4.86
N GLU A 24 -17.57 0.24 -3.75
CA GLU A 24 -18.44 0.41 -2.59
C GLU A 24 -18.40 1.83 -2.05
N GLU A 25 -19.53 2.28 -1.50
CA GLU A 25 -19.57 3.56 -0.79
C GLU A 25 -18.76 3.48 0.50
N VAL A 26 -17.75 4.32 0.61
CA VAL A 26 -16.97 4.50 1.84
C VAL A 26 -17.11 5.94 2.26
N THR A 27 -17.74 6.18 3.39
CA THR A 27 -18.04 7.54 3.88
C THR A 27 -17.18 7.94 5.08
N SER A 28 -16.53 6.98 5.73
CA SER A 28 -15.71 7.20 6.91
C SER A 28 -14.25 6.94 6.63
N GLY A 29 -13.40 7.81 7.16
CA GLY A 29 -11.96 7.61 7.14
C GLY A 29 -11.51 6.69 8.28
N LYS A 30 -10.20 6.53 8.38
CA LYS A 30 -9.57 5.73 9.43
C LYS A 30 -8.24 6.34 9.83
N LYS A 31 -7.86 6.09 11.09
CA LYS A 31 -6.60 6.55 11.66
C LYS A 31 -5.78 5.34 12.12
N TYR A 32 -4.48 5.37 11.82
CA TYR A 32 -3.51 4.37 12.22
C TYR A 32 -2.37 5.04 12.95
N THR A 33 -1.80 4.35 13.92
CA THR A 33 -0.61 4.81 14.64
C THR A 33 0.49 3.77 14.53
N ASP A 34 1.74 4.23 14.57
CA ASP A 34 2.92 3.33 14.51
C ASP A 34 2.80 2.31 13.38
N CYS A 35 2.85 2.78 12.14
CA CYS A 35 2.65 1.95 10.97
C CYS A 35 3.60 2.32 9.83
N ILE A 36 3.83 1.36 8.94
CA ILE A 36 4.35 1.71 7.62
C ILE A 36 3.17 1.82 6.65
N VAL A 37 3.19 2.85 5.83
CA VAL A 37 2.23 3.04 4.74
C VAL A 37 2.96 2.81 3.43
N ALA A 38 2.52 1.82 2.68
CA ALA A 38 3.10 1.50 1.39
C ALA A 38 2.27 2.15 0.28
N PHE A 39 2.85 3.16 -0.36
CA PHE A 39 2.30 3.79 -1.57
C PHE A 39 2.76 2.95 -2.75
N ILE A 40 1.83 2.23 -3.37
CA ILE A 40 2.14 1.19 -4.34
C ILE A 40 1.52 1.51 -5.69
N GLN A 41 2.36 1.50 -6.73
CA GLN A 41 1.89 1.51 -8.11
C GLN A 41 2.30 0.23 -8.81
N VAL A 42 1.31 -0.58 -9.17
CA VAL A 42 1.48 -1.75 -10.01
C VAL A 42 1.51 -1.29 -11.47
N LYS A 43 2.49 -1.74 -12.22
CA LYS A 43 2.73 -1.29 -13.60
C LYS A 43 2.21 -2.32 -14.60
N THR A 44 2.00 -1.87 -15.84
CA THR A 44 1.58 -2.75 -16.93
C THR A 44 2.52 -3.95 -17.09
N GLU A 45 3.83 -3.73 -16.97
CA GLU A 45 4.84 -4.78 -17.10
C GLU A 45 4.71 -5.87 -16.02
N ASP A 46 4.14 -5.56 -14.88
CA ASP A 46 3.93 -6.54 -13.81
C ASP A 46 2.94 -7.63 -14.24
N GLU A 47 1.99 -7.32 -15.11
CA GLU A 47 1.00 -8.28 -15.61
C GLU A 47 1.60 -9.33 -16.55
N GLU A 48 2.82 -9.12 -17.04
CA GLU A 48 3.55 -10.12 -17.84
C GLU A 48 4.03 -11.28 -16.98
N LYS A 49 3.95 -11.16 -15.67
CA LYS A 49 4.39 -12.16 -14.69
C LYS A 49 3.23 -12.66 -13.87
N GLU A 50 3.39 -13.87 -13.33
CA GLU A 50 2.41 -14.43 -12.41
C GLU A 50 2.22 -13.50 -11.20
N VAL A 51 0.97 -13.24 -10.84
CA VAL A 51 0.64 -12.35 -9.71
C VAL A 51 1.30 -12.82 -8.41
N SER A 52 1.43 -14.14 -8.23
CA SER A 52 2.07 -14.70 -7.04
C SER A 52 3.55 -14.31 -6.92
N SER A 53 4.28 -14.20 -8.02
CA SER A 53 5.68 -13.79 -7.98
C SER A 53 5.83 -12.32 -7.61
N ARG A 54 4.92 -11.49 -8.10
CA ARG A 54 4.90 -10.05 -7.79
C ARG A 54 4.48 -9.82 -6.34
N GLU A 55 3.50 -10.58 -5.87
CA GLU A 55 3.03 -10.54 -4.49
C GLU A 55 4.16 -10.92 -3.51
N LYS A 56 4.90 -11.96 -3.79
CA LYS A 56 6.03 -12.37 -2.92
C LYS A 56 7.10 -11.28 -2.82
N LYS A 57 7.44 -10.63 -3.92
CA LYS A 57 8.40 -9.52 -3.91
C LYS A 57 7.90 -8.36 -3.05
N LEU A 58 6.64 -7.98 -3.22
CA LEU A 58 6.03 -6.91 -2.42
C LEU A 58 6.05 -7.27 -0.94
N VAL A 59 5.56 -8.43 -0.58
CA VAL A 59 5.46 -8.87 0.83
C VAL A 59 6.84 -8.94 1.48
N ASN A 60 7.84 -9.48 0.81
CA ASN A 60 9.20 -9.53 1.35
C ASN A 60 9.76 -8.13 1.62
N HIS A 61 9.52 -7.21 0.70
CA HIS A 61 9.95 -5.82 0.86
C HIS A 61 9.24 -5.15 2.04
N LEU A 62 7.92 -5.34 2.16
CA LEU A 62 7.14 -4.74 3.25
C LEU A 62 7.50 -5.33 4.60
N LYS A 63 7.76 -6.62 4.69
CA LYS A 63 8.25 -7.24 5.93
C LYS A 63 9.60 -6.65 6.35
N TRP A 64 10.49 -6.46 5.39
CA TRP A 64 11.79 -5.86 5.66
C TRP A 64 11.66 -4.42 6.18
N THR A 65 10.86 -3.59 5.52
CA THR A 65 10.67 -2.19 5.93
C THR A 65 9.98 -2.08 7.29
N ALA A 66 9.01 -2.95 7.56
CA ALA A 66 8.32 -3.00 8.86
C ALA A 66 9.30 -3.36 9.98
N ARG A 67 10.12 -4.39 9.78
CA ARG A 67 11.13 -4.78 10.77
C ARG A 67 12.14 -3.68 11.03
N LYS A 68 12.60 -2.99 9.98
CA LYS A 68 13.53 -1.86 10.12
C LYS A 68 12.96 -0.69 10.90
N ASN A 69 11.64 -0.56 10.93
CA ASN A 69 10.92 0.47 11.67
C ASN A 69 10.29 -0.04 12.97
N ASN A 70 10.58 -1.27 13.37
CA ASN A 70 10.10 -1.87 14.61
C ASN A 70 8.58 -1.81 14.75
N THR A 71 7.85 -2.07 13.68
CA THR A 71 6.39 -2.08 13.69
C THR A 71 5.85 -3.32 12.99
N ASN A 72 4.66 -3.76 13.43
CA ASN A 72 3.92 -4.85 12.78
C ASN A 72 2.71 -4.32 12.00
N ASN A 73 2.49 -3.02 12.00
CA ASN A 73 1.33 -2.40 11.37
C ASN A 73 1.66 -1.96 9.95
N ILE A 74 0.93 -2.47 8.96
CA ILE A 74 1.17 -2.21 7.55
C ILE A 74 -0.13 -1.75 6.90
N VAL A 75 -0.08 -0.60 6.22
CA VAL A 75 -1.20 -0.09 5.44
C VAL A 75 -0.82 -0.12 3.96
N LEU A 76 -1.62 -0.81 3.15
CA LEU A 76 -1.44 -0.86 1.70
C LEU A 76 -2.29 0.24 1.07
N HIS A 77 -1.66 1.09 0.28
CA HIS A 77 -2.32 2.23 -0.36
C HIS A 77 -1.99 2.24 -1.85
N SER A 78 -3.02 2.12 -2.67
CA SER A 78 -2.87 2.24 -4.13
C SER A 78 -2.61 3.70 -4.49
N PHE A 79 -1.49 3.94 -5.17
CA PHE A 79 -1.03 5.29 -5.46
C PHE A 79 -0.44 5.37 -6.87
N ALA A 80 -1.26 5.77 -7.84
CA ALA A 80 -0.91 5.76 -9.25
C ALA A 80 -0.20 7.05 -9.71
N HIS A 81 0.79 7.50 -8.94
CA HIS A 81 1.55 8.72 -9.23
C HIS A 81 3.07 8.49 -9.19
N LEU A 82 3.50 7.23 -9.17
CA LEU A 82 4.93 6.88 -9.09
C LEU A 82 5.52 6.44 -10.43
N SER A 83 4.66 6.27 -11.43
CA SER A 83 5.05 5.85 -12.79
C SER A 83 3.99 6.29 -13.79
N GLU A 84 4.34 6.31 -15.06
CA GLU A 84 3.41 6.61 -16.16
C GLU A 84 2.51 5.43 -16.50
N SER A 85 2.94 4.21 -16.23
CA SER A 85 2.22 2.98 -16.54
C SER A 85 1.56 2.41 -15.30
N LYS A 86 0.33 1.93 -15.46
CA LYS A 86 -0.40 1.24 -14.39
C LYS A 86 -1.08 -0.03 -14.90
N ALA A 87 -1.10 -1.04 -14.05
CA ALA A 87 -1.77 -2.30 -14.33
C ALA A 87 -3.30 -2.13 -14.31
N THR A 88 -4.02 -3.16 -14.77
CA THR A 88 -5.47 -3.19 -14.67
C THR A 88 -5.93 -3.20 -13.21
N VAL A 89 -7.18 -2.75 -13.01
CA VAL A 89 -7.81 -2.76 -11.68
C VAL A 89 -7.88 -4.17 -11.12
N ASP A 90 -8.28 -5.15 -11.92
CA ASP A 90 -8.41 -6.55 -11.47
C ASP A 90 -7.08 -7.13 -11.00
N TYR A 91 -6.01 -6.94 -11.77
CA TYR A 91 -4.68 -7.41 -11.40
C TYR A 91 -4.21 -6.75 -10.12
N THR A 92 -4.37 -5.45 -10.00
CA THR A 92 -3.96 -4.68 -8.84
C THR A 92 -4.70 -5.13 -7.57
N ASN A 93 -6.03 -5.29 -7.66
CA ASN A 93 -6.82 -5.76 -6.53
C ASN A 93 -6.42 -7.18 -6.10
N THR A 94 -6.20 -8.08 -7.05
CA THR A 94 -5.76 -9.44 -6.75
C THR A 94 -4.40 -9.43 -6.03
N LEU A 95 -3.46 -8.63 -6.51
CA LEU A 95 -2.14 -8.47 -5.89
C LEU A 95 -2.26 -7.98 -4.44
N PHE A 96 -3.05 -6.94 -4.22
CA PHE A 96 -3.24 -6.35 -2.89
C PHE A 96 -3.89 -7.33 -1.92
N ASP A 97 -4.92 -8.03 -2.35
CA ASP A 97 -5.63 -9.01 -1.53
C ASP A 97 -4.73 -10.18 -1.14
N LEU A 98 -3.93 -10.67 -2.06
CA LEU A 98 -2.95 -11.74 -1.80
C LEU A 98 -1.84 -11.26 -0.84
N ALA A 99 -1.35 -10.05 -1.04
CA ALA A 99 -0.32 -9.47 -0.18
C ALA A 99 -0.84 -9.27 1.25
N GLU A 100 -2.03 -8.71 1.40
CA GLU A 100 -2.68 -8.55 2.71
C GLU A 100 -2.81 -9.88 3.43
N LYS A 101 -3.35 -10.90 2.75
CA LYS A 101 -3.53 -12.22 3.33
C LYS A 101 -2.21 -12.83 3.79
N ARG A 102 -1.16 -12.75 2.98
CA ARG A 102 0.16 -13.30 3.34
C ARG A 102 0.78 -12.55 4.51
N LEU A 103 0.63 -11.23 4.56
CA LEU A 103 1.15 -10.42 5.66
C LEU A 103 0.42 -10.75 6.97
N ILE A 104 -0.92 -10.86 6.93
CA ILE A 104 -1.71 -11.25 8.10
C ILE A 104 -1.31 -12.65 8.58
N ASN A 105 -1.16 -13.61 7.69
CA ASN A 105 -0.72 -14.97 8.03
C ASN A 105 0.70 -14.97 8.60
N GLY A 106 1.53 -14.00 8.24
CA GLY A 106 2.88 -13.83 8.76
C GLY A 106 2.97 -13.08 10.10
N GLY A 107 1.85 -12.71 10.69
CA GLY A 107 1.81 -12.02 11.98
C GLY A 107 1.78 -10.50 11.92
N TYR A 108 1.58 -9.93 10.74
CA TYR A 108 1.49 -8.47 10.57
C TYR A 108 0.04 -8.01 10.58
N ILE A 109 -0.23 -6.90 11.25
CA ILE A 109 -1.56 -6.26 11.25
C ILE A 109 -1.63 -5.42 9.98
N THR A 110 -2.42 -5.88 9.00
CA THR A 110 -2.42 -5.30 7.65
C THR A 110 -3.83 -4.93 7.22
N GLU A 111 -3.96 -3.74 6.66
CA GLU A 111 -5.20 -3.25 6.06
C GLU A 111 -4.89 -2.52 4.77
N GLN A 112 -5.93 -2.37 3.94
CA GLN A 112 -5.87 -1.58 2.71
C GLN A 112 -6.68 -0.31 2.89
N THR A 113 -6.24 0.79 2.28
CA THR A 113 -7.10 1.96 2.11
C THR A 113 -8.16 1.65 1.04
N PRO A 114 -9.30 2.38 1.01
CA PRO A 114 -10.32 2.15 0.01
C PRO A 114 -9.79 2.33 -1.41
N PHE A 115 -9.87 1.26 -2.21
CA PHE A 115 -9.47 1.31 -3.61
C PHE A 115 -10.50 2.08 -4.44
N GLY A 116 -10.02 2.84 -5.41
CA GLY A 116 -10.93 3.59 -6.29
C GLY A 116 -11.42 4.91 -5.72
N TYR A 117 -10.68 5.49 -4.79
CA TYR A 117 -10.97 6.79 -4.19
C TYR A 117 -9.77 7.70 -4.22
N PHE A 118 -10.01 8.99 -4.40
CA PHE A 118 -9.10 10.00 -3.91
C PHE A 118 -9.35 10.18 -2.42
N LEU A 119 -8.28 10.21 -1.66
CA LEU A 119 -8.34 10.32 -0.20
C LEU A 119 -7.65 11.61 0.24
N ASP A 120 -8.25 12.29 1.20
CA ASP A 120 -7.54 13.29 1.97
C ASP A 120 -6.59 12.57 2.92
N LEU A 121 -5.31 12.90 2.89
CA LEU A 121 -4.28 12.21 3.67
C LEU A 121 -3.70 13.11 4.74
N ASN A 122 -3.53 12.58 5.95
CA ASN A 122 -2.74 13.18 7.01
C ASN A 122 -1.60 12.24 7.35
N ILE A 123 -0.38 12.73 7.24
CA ILE A 123 0.85 11.95 7.42
C ILE A 123 1.72 12.63 8.47
N ASN A 124 2.01 11.92 9.56
CA ASN A 124 2.98 12.36 10.55
C ASN A 124 4.16 11.38 10.52
N ALA A 125 5.18 11.74 9.78
CA ALA A 125 6.36 10.90 9.57
C ALA A 125 7.59 11.53 10.19
N PRO A 126 8.41 10.76 10.95
CA PRO A 126 9.64 11.28 11.52
C PRO A 126 10.74 11.47 10.45
N GLY A 127 11.72 12.30 10.75
CA GLY A 127 12.76 12.69 9.80
C GLY A 127 14.02 11.82 9.87
N PHE A 128 13.93 10.52 9.57
CA PHE A 128 15.13 9.67 9.44
C PHE A 128 15.03 8.79 8.19
N SER A 129 16.15 8.28 7.72
CA SER A 129 16.24 7.64 6.39
C SER A 129 15.37 6.41 6.24
N LEU A 130 15.29 5.53 7.24
CA LEU A 130 14.47 4.32 7.17
C LEU A 130 12.97 4.58 7.27
N ALA A 131 12.58 5.82 7.59
CA ALA A 131 11.18 6.22 7.55
C ALA A 131 10.69 6.53 6.13
N ARG A 132 11.58 6.54 5.14
CA ARG A 132 11.25 6.79 3.74
C ARG A 132 12.10 5.86 2.87
N ILE A 133 11.47 4.80 2.37
CA ILE A 133 12.16 3.78 1.57
C ILE A 133 11.45 3.63 0.23
N TRP A 134 12.15 4.00 -0.83
CA TRP A 134 11.64 3.81 -2.19
C TRP A 134 12.29 2.58 -2.81
N ALA A 135 11.48 1.82 -3.57
CA ALA A 135 11.97 0.65 -4.29
C ALA A 135 11.25 0.48 -5.62
N SER A 136 12.01 -0.05 -6.58
CA SER A 136 11.47 -0.56 -7.84
C SER A 136 11.57 -2.08 -7.77
N LEU A 137 10.43 -2.73 -7.72
CA LEU A 137 10.35 -4.18 -7.54
C LEU A 137 10.05 -4.91 -8.84
#